data_743a5772d3654abc1e3854f8196d4cc7
#
_entry.id   743a5772d3654abc1e3854f8196d4cc7
#
_cell.length_a   1.000
_cell.length_b   1.000
_cell.length_c   1.000
_cell.angle_alpha   90.00
_cell.angle_beta   90.00
_cell.angle_gamma   90.00
#
_symmetry.space_group_name_H-M   'P 1'
#
loop_
_entity.id
_entity.type
_entity.pdbx_description
1 polymer ?
#
loop_
_entity_poly.entity_id
_entity_poly.type
_entity_poly.pdbx_seq_one_letter_code
_entity_poly.pdbx_strand_id
1 'polypeptide(L)'
;MVNSDTLKDTLVILTVGLQEDVNKALSDILAPARLVCLPLDLDKLMEDLKVEPCLVIAGEPKGDLSVIELAQTLRMKYQNIPVFLSFTTKAGFERKNFIKNGFTDAFLFPMDTVNLRSAVSEEMAKASNGAIRIHRPVKIIDIEPGSSLDFDVSVLLSVNKKYIKINSAGDSLDADRVEKLKKNKMNNVFVPAEQMQKFYTYSAKRLKSIDGNPAISVTERREKMSSAVRELISGLFTEEASGFEAGQSILKDCGEIVKTFILDGAENEWYARIQQVMGEQGGSYSHSSNVSTLAALFSMGLGIGKPEDLALAGLMHDIGIAELPAELQYVEFDQMTPEQKEIYKKHPEISVKMIKNRKIVVPEIVTKAILQHHEHFDGSGYPNGIFGDRMCKEAQILAIADRFDEMTSLKPGQPTLSPGDALSIMRENQISNPSKAIYNPELLKKLLDLFPQM
;
A
#
# COMPACT_ATOMS: atom_id res chain seq x y z
N MET A 1 11.64 40.08 18.69
CA MET A 1 12.70 40.04 17.68
C MET A 1 12.96 38.60 17.37
N VAL A 2 12.41 38.09 16.28
CA VAL A 2 12.64 36.72 15.81
C VAL A 2 13.95 36.73 15.05
N ASN A 3 14.92 35.95 15.51
CA ASN A 3 16.25 35.86 14.93
C ASN A 3 16.22 35.59 13.44
N SER A 4 16.87 36.42 12.65
CA SER A 4 17.03 36.34 11.19
C SER A 4 17.87 35.15 10.70
N ASP A 5 18.41 34.32 11.59
CA ASP A 5 19.28 33.19 11.26
C ASP A 5 18.53 31.86 11.06
N THR A 6 17.20 31.82 11.32
CA THR A 6 16.37 30.60 11.18
C THR A 6 15.85 30.33 9.75
N LEU A 7 16.16 31.19 8.79
CA LEU A 7 15.70 31.06 7.39
C LEU A 7 16.67 30.30 6.47
N LYS A 8 17.89 29.95 6.95
CA LYS A 8 18.90 29.26 6.13
C LYS A 8 18.72 27.75 6.00
N ASP A 9 17.90 27.12 6.84
CA ASP A 9 17.74 25.65 6.87
C ASP A 9 16.38 25.17 6.36
N THR A 10 15.66 25.95 5.57
CA THR A 10 14.38 25.50 5.00
C THR A 10 14.67 24.67 3.75
N LEU A 11 14.38 23.37 3.81
CA LEU A 11 14.45 22.49 2.65
C LEU A 11 13.56 23.02 1.52
N VAL A 12 14.09 23.01 0.30
CA VAL A 12 13.35 23.43 -0.89
C VAL A 12 13.10 22.22 -1.77
N ILE A 13 11.85 22.00 -2.12
CA ILE A 13 11.43 21.03 -3.13
C ILE A 13 10.98 21.80 -4.36
N LEU A 14 11.57 21.45 -5.49
CA LEU A 14 11.20 22.01 -6.78
C LEU A 14 10.15 21.12 -7.45
N THR A 15 9.02 21.67 -7.83
CA THR A 15 8.04 21.00 -8.67
C THR A 15 8.02 21.63 -10.06
N VAL A 16 7.97 20.80 -11.11
CA VAL A 16 8.05 21.23 -12.50
C VAL A 16 6.88 20.68 -13.27
N GLY A 17 5.98 21.53 -13.72
CA GLY A 17 4.83 21.14 -14.57
C GLY A 17 3.81 20.20 -13.90
N LEU A 18 3.81 20.11 -12.57
CA LEU A 18 2.80 19.31 -11.85
C LEU A 18 1.42 19.93 -11.96
N GLN A 19 0.40 19.11 -11.99
CA GLN A 19 -0.98 19.53 -11.89
C GLN A 19 -1.28 20.09 -10.51
N GLU A 20 -2.32 20.94 -10.40
CA GLU A 20 -2.62 21.68 -9.15
C GLU A 20 -3.04 20.76 -8.01
N ASP A 21 -3.77 19.69 -8.31
CA ASP A 21 -4.18 18.65 -7.36
C ASP A 21 -2.98 17.86 -6.80
N VAL A 22 -1.98 17.53 -7.65
CA VAL A 22 -0.73 16.90 -7.21
C VAL A 22 0.06 17.84 -6.32
N ASN A 23 0.21 19.13 -6.71
CA ASN A 23 0.87 20.14 -5.89
C ASN A 23 0.18 20.31 -4.54
N LYS A 24 -1.15 20.32 -4.51
CA LYS A 24 -1.94 20.42 -3.28
C LYS A 24 -1.73 19.20 -2.38
N ALA A 25 -1.81 17.99 -2.94
CA ALA A 25 -1.58 16.74 -2.19
C ALA A 25 -0.16 16.68 -1.60
N LEU A 26 0.83 17.27 -2.28
CA LEU A 26 2.19 17.36 -1.77
C LEU A 26 2.35 18.46 -0.71
N SER A 27 1.67 19.61 -0.84
CA SER A 27 1.83 20.74 0.08
C SER A 27 1.45 20.44 1.52
N ASP A 28 0.44 19.58 1.72
CA ASP A 28 -0.02 19.18 3.05
C ASP A 28 0.99 18.31 3.81
N ILE A 29 1.91 17.66 3.06
CA ILE A 29 2.91 16.73 3.61
C ILE A 29 4.23 17.41 3.89
N LEU A 30 4.55 18.42 3.10
CA LEU A 30 5.90 18.96 2.95
C LEU A 30 6.26 20.02 3.99
N ALA A 31 5.34 20.36 4.89
CA ALA A 31 5.70 21.20 6.00
C ALA A 31 6.78 20.49 6.88
N PRO A 32 7.96 21.04 7.07
CA PRO A 32 8.32 22.46 6.93
C PRO A 32 9.05 22.85 5.62
N ALA A 33 9.14 21.97 4.60
CA ALA A 33 9.80 22.30 3.35
C ALA A 33 9.04 23.37 2.55
N ARG A 34 9.76 24.17 1.78
CA ARG A 34 9.21 25.16 0.89
C ARG A 34 9.07 24.58 -0.52
N LEU A 35 7.87 24.63 -1.08
CA LEU A 35 7.61 24.29 -2.48
C LEU A 35 7.95 25.49 -3.38
N VAL A 36 8.72 25.23 -4.44
CA VAL A 36 8.93 26.15 -5.55
C VAL A 36 8.34 25.49 -6.78
N CYS A 37 7.29 26.08 -7.36
CA CYS A 37 6.59 25.55 -8.52
C CYS A 37 7.04 26.27 -9.77
N LEU A 38 7.53 25.52 -10.75
CA LEU A 38 7.86 26.02 -12.08
C LEU A 38 6.94 25.39 -13.14
N PRO A 39 6.58 26.14 -14.19
CA PRO A 39 5.95 25.54 -15.36
C PRO A 39 6.91 24.56 -16.04
N LEU A 40 6.38 23.63 -16.82
CA LEU A 40 7.18 22.73 -17.67
C LEU A 40 7.65 23.51 -18.93
N ASP A 41 8.72 24.22 -18.76
CA ASP A 41 9.35 25.07 -19.77
C ASP A 41 10.87 24.87 -19.62
N LEU A 42 11.51 24.28 -20.64
CA LEU A 42 12.93 23.92 -20.58
C LEU A 42 13.84 25.13 -20.43
N ASP A 43 13.50 26.27 -21.03
CA ASP A 43 14.29 27.49 -20.93
C ASP A 43 14.26 28.03 -19.48
N LYS A 44 13.08 28.05 -18.86
CA LYS A 44 12.93 28.46 -17.46
C LYS A 44 13.57 27.48 -16.48
N LEU A 45 13.61 26.21 -16.83
CA LEU A 45 14.31 25.19 -16.03
C LEU A 45 15.82 25.44 -15.98
N MET A 46 16.38 26.06 -17.01
CA MET A 46 17.82 26.36 -17.08
C MET A 46 18.20 27.67 -16.38
N GLU A 47 17.25 28.51 -16.01
CA GLU A 47 17.50 29.71 -15.23
C GLU A 47 18.00 29.34 -13.81
N ASP A 48 18.91 30.16 -13.26
CA ASP A 48 19.45 29.94 -11.93
C ASP A 48 18.39 30.18 -10.84
N LEU A 49 18.11 29.15 -10.07
CA LEU A 49 17.33 29.30 -8.85
C LEU A 49 18.22 29.90 -7.75
N LYS A 50 17.63 30.84 -7.00
CA LYS A 50 18.33 31.46 -5.85
C LYS A 50 18.62 30.47 -4.70
N VAL A 51 17.98 29.29 -4.73
CA VAL A 51 18.09 28.27 -3.69
C VAL A 51 18.20 26.91 -4.37
N GLU A 52 19.13 26.09 -3.94
CA GLU A 52 19.31 24.73 -4.43
C GLU A 52 18.22 23.80 -3.85
N PRO A 53 17.46 23.09 -4.69
CA PRO A 53 16.44 22.17 -4.18
C PRO A 53 17.08 20.88 -3.64
N CYS A 54 16.48 20.28 -2.62
CA CYS A 54 16.87 18.96 -2.13
C CYS A 54 16.22 17.80 -2.90
N LEU A 55 15.18 18.10 -3.66
CA LEU A 55 14.40 17.15 -4.47
C LEU A 55 13.72 17.90 -5.62
N VAL A 56 13.66 17.27 -6.78
CA VAL A 56 12.89 17.75 -7.94
C VAL A 56 11.77 16.74 -8.23
N ILE A 57 10.54 17.22 -8.43
CA ILE A 57 9.41 16.39 -8.86
C ILE A 57 8.88 16.97 -10.18
N ALA A 58 9.05 16.25 -11.26
CA ALA A 58 8.58 16.64 -12.59
C ALA A 58 7.23 15.99 -12.89
N GLY A 59 6.36 16.73 -13.56
CA GLY A 59 5.12 16.22 -14.11
C GLY A 59 5.31 15.55 -15.46
N GLU A 60 4.25 14.92 -15.94
CA GLU A 60 4.19 14.29 -17.25
C GLU A 60 4.48 15.31 -18.36
N PRO A 61 5.43 15.05 -19.28
CA PRO A 61 5.72 15.95 -20.38
C PRO A 61 4.52 16.07 -21.32
N LYS A 62 4.34 17.26 -21.90
CA LYS A 62 3.23 17.60 -22.78
C LYS A 62 3.75 18.09 -24.12
N GLY A 63 2.94 17.92 -25.18
CA GLY A 63 3.29 18.32 -26.53
C GLY A 63 4.42 17.49 -27.11
N ASP A 64 5.40 18.14 -27.75
CA ASP A 64 6.52 17.48 -28.44
C ASP A 64 7.67 17.09 -27.50
N LEU A 65 7.59 17.45 -26.21
CA LEU A 65 8.63 17.14 -25.23
C LEU A 65 8.56 15.66 -24.82
N SER A 66 9.63 14.92 -25.09
CA SER A 66 9.73 13.52 -24.68
C SER A 66 10.17 13.39 -23.20
N VAL A 67 9.84 12.26 -22.58
CA VAL A 67 10.30 11.92 -21.21
C VAL A 67 11.82 11.87 -21.13
N ILE A 68 12.49 11.43 -22.21
CA ILE A 68 13.95 11.33 -22.28
C ILE A 68 14.59 12.71 -22.28
N GLU A 69 14.09 13.64 -23.10
CA GLU A 69 14.61 15.02 -23.14
C GLU A 69 14.41 15.74 -21.80
N LEU A 70 13.25 15.54 -21.16
CA LEU A 70 13.00 16.08 -19.82
C LEU A 70 13.99 15.52 -18.80
N ALA A 71 14.22 14.21 -18.80
CA ALA A 71 15.19 13.56 -17.93
C ALA A 71 16.61 14.10 -18.13
N GLN A 72 17.05 14.21 -19.37
CA GLN A 72 18.38 14.73 -19.74
C GLN A 72 18.54 16.19 -19.26
N THR A 73 17.57 17.03 -19.52
CA THR A 73 17.62 18.45 -19.10
C THR A 73 17.68 18.58 -17.59
N LEU A 74 16.84 17.84 -16.85
CA LEU A 74 16.86 17.86 -15.40
C LEU A 74 18.18 17.32 -14.83
N ARG A 75 18.75 16.27 -15.42
CA ARG A 75 20.04 15.70 -15.00
C ARG A 75 21.25 16.58 -15.35
N MET A 76 21.19 17.35 -16.43
CA MET A 76 22.24 18.34 -16.71
C MET A 76 22.34 19.38 -15.60
N LYS A 77 21.20 19.84 -15.06
CA LYS A 77 21.16 20.85 -14.02
C LYS A 77 21.26 20.29 -12.60
N TYR A 78 20.61 19.16 -12.33
CA TYR A 78 20.44 18.56 -11.00
C TYR A 78 21.11 17.18 -10.92
N GLN A 79 22.43 17.10 -11.14
CA GLN A 79 23.19 15.85 -11.28
C GLN A 79 23.07 14.93 -10.06
N ASN A 80 23.16 15.49 -8.85
CA ASN A 80 23.21 14.74 -7.59
C ASN A 80 21.91 14.84 -6.76
N ILE A 81 20.90 15.50 -7.29
CA ILE A 81 19.63 15.70 -6.61
C ILE A 81 18.64 14.60 -7.07
N PRO A 82 17.89 13.98 -6.16
CA PRO A 82 16.82 13.08 -6.56
C PRO A 82 15.83 13.77 -7.48
N VAL A 83 15.46 13.09 -8.59
CA VAL A 83 14.47 13.58 -9.55
C VAL A 83 13.39 12.54 -9.68
N PHE A 84 12.17 12.85 -9.25
CA PHE A 84 11.00 12.02 -9.37
C PHE A 84 10.15 12.46 -10.57
N LEU A 85 9.47 11.50 -11.19
CA LEU A 85 8.50 11.74 -12.25
C LEU A 85 7.09 11.40 -11.75
N SER A 86 6.13 12.29 -11.91
CA SER A 86 4.73 12.07 -11.58
C SER A 86 3.90 12.05 -12.85
N PHE A 87 3.33 10.90 -13.17
CA PHE A 87 2.37 10.68 -14.25
C PHE A 87 0.95 10.71 -13.72
N THR A 88 0.00 11.16 -14.54
CA THR A 88 -1.44 11.15 -14.24
C THR A 88 -2.20 10.19 -15.15
N THR A 89 -1.56 9.73 -16.22
CA THR A 89 -2.13 8.83 -17.22
C THR A 89 -1.47 7.46 -17.11
N LYS A 90 -2.27 6.39 -16.94
CA LYS A 90 -1.76 5.02 -16.85
C LYS A 90 -1.18 4.53 -18.20
N ALA A 91 -1.78 4.99 -19.31
CA ALA A 91 -1.28 4.69 -20.64
C ALA A 91 0.12 5.29 -20.86
N GLY A 92 1.09 4.48 -21.20
CA GLY A 92 2.49 4.90 -21.39
C GLY A 92 3.31 5.02 -20.09
N PHE A 93 2.76 4.67 -18.94
CA PHE A 93 3.52 4.64 -17.70
C PHE A 93 4.40 3.40 -17.62
N GLU A 94 5.70 3.58 -17.76
CA GLU A 94 6.72 2.52 -17.71
C GLU A 94 7.83 2.87 -16.69
N ARG A 95 7.58 2.64 -15.41
CA ARG A 95 8.48 3.01 -14.31
C ARG A 95 9.94 2.60 -14.54
N LYS A 96 10.18 1.35 -14.98
CA LYS A 96 11.55 0.86 -15.27
C LYS A 96 12.24 1.66 -16.36
N ASN A 97 11.49 2.01 -17.42
CA ASN A 97 12.01 2.79 -18.52
C ASN A 97 12.36 4.21 -18.07
N PHE A 98 11.55 4.82 -17.23
CA PHE A 98 11.81 6.15 -16.69
C PHE A 98 13.05 6.19 -15.80
N ILE A 99 13.21 5.19 -14.92
CA ILE A 99 14.42 5.06 -14.07
C ILE A 99 15.67 4.86 -14.95
N LYS A 100 15.59 4.02 -15.99
CA LYS A 100 16.68 3.82 -16.97
C LYS A 100 17.09 5.11 -17.67
N ASN A 101 16.13 5.99 -17.93
CA ASN A 101 16.36 7.28 -18.60
C ASN A 101 16.83 8.40 -17.67
N GLY A 102 17.03 8.11 -16.39
CA GLY A 102 17.69 9.04 -15.49
C GLY A 102 16.82 9.60 -14.35
N PHE A 103 15.54 9.24 -14.26
CA PHE A 103 14.76 9.55 -13.06
C PHE A 103 15.21 8.68 -11.88
N THR A 104 15.16 9.22 -10.67
CA THR A 104 15.43 8.46 -9.45
C THR A 104 14.29 7.49 -9.18
N ASP A 105 13.05 7.93 -9.41
CA ASP A 105 11.85 7.11 -9.33
C ASP A 105 10.70 7.75 -10.14
N ALA A 106 9.62 6.99 -10.36
CA ALA A 106 8.44 7.46 -11.06
C ALA A 106 7.16 6.93 -10.39
N PHE A 107 6.12 7.77 -10.34
CA PHE A 107 4.88 7.52 -9.63
C PHE A 107 3.67 7.85 -10.51
N LEU A 108 2.64 7.01 -10.41
CA LEU A 108 1.37 7.22 -11.09
C LEU A 108 0.38 7.86 -10.10
N PHE A 109 0.14 9.17 -10.25
CA PHE A 109 -0.83 9.88 -9.43
C PHE A 109 -2.26 9.70 -9.99
N PRO A 110 -3.27 9.52 -9.14
CA PRO A 110 -3.24 9.49 -7.67
C PRO A 110 -2.92 8.13 -7.05
N MET A 111 -2.77 7.08 -7.83
CA MET A 111 -2.64 5.69 -7.36
C MET A 111 -1.42 5.48 -6.45
N ASP A 112 -0.27 6.07 -6.79
CA ASP A 112 0.97 5.95 -6.04
C ASP A 112 1.22 7.09 -5.04
N THR A 113 0.19 7.86 -4.67
CA THR A 113 0.35 9.03 -3.79
C THR A 113 1.08 8.69 -2.49
N VAL A 114 0.74 7.56 -1.85
CA VAL A 114 1.38 7.13 -0.60
C VAL A 114 2.86 6.78 -0.80
N ASN A 115 3.20 6.16 -1.93
CA ASN A 115 4.58 5.82 -2.26
C ASN A 115 5.39 7.08 -2.57
N LEU A 116 4.81 8.00 -3.35
CA LEU A 116 5.39 9.31 -3.62
C LEU A 116 5.66 10.08 -2.32
N ARG A 117 4.66 10.14 -1.41
CA ARG A 117 4.81 10.79 -0.10
C ARG A 117 5.93 10.18 0.72
N SER A 118 6.02 8.86 0.78
CA SER A 118 7.09 8.16 1.51
C SER A 118 8.46 8.46 0.91
N ALA A 119 8.61 8.37 -0.40
CA ALA A 119 9.87 8.65 -1.08
C ALA A 119 10.32 10.11 -0.89
N VAL A 120 9.39 11.06 -0.99
CA VAL A 120 9.67 12.48 -0.70
C VAL A 120 10.12 12.67 0.75
N SER A 121 9.43 12.04 1.70
CA SER A 121 9.79 12.12 3.12
C SER A 121 11.17 11.55 3.41
N GLU A 122 11.54 10.45 2.77
CA GLU A 122 12.87 9.85 2.89
C GLU A 122 13.97 10.78 2.37
N GLU A 123 13.77 11.40 1.21
CA GLU A 123 14.75 12.31 0.63
C GLU A 123 14.89 13.60 1.46
N MET A 124 13.79 14.12 2.01
CA MET A 124 13.84 15.24 2.96
C MET A 124 14.62 14.90 4.23
N ALA A 125 14.42 13.71 4.78
CA ALA A 125 15.14 13.25 5.97
C ALA A 125 16.66 13.14 5.69
N LYS A 126 17.04 12.61 4.52
CA LYS A 126 18.44 12.53 4.07
C LYS A 126 19.03 13.93 3.91
N ALA A 127 18.34 14.84 3.21
CA ALA A 127 18.82 16.20 2.95
C ALA A 127 18.98 17.05 4.22
N SER A 128 18.19 16.79 5.25
CA SER A 128 18.25 17.50 6.53
C SER A 128 19.35 17.00 7.48
N ASN A 129 20.14 16.00 7.10
CA ASN A 129 21.10 15.31 7.98
C ASN A 129 20.47 14.91 9.34
N GLY A 130 19.18 14.53 9.34
CA GLY A 130 18.44 14.15 10.53
C GLY A 130 17.98 15.33 11.42
N ALA A 131 18.17 16.58 11.00
CA ALA A 131 17.66 17.76 11.75
C ALA A 131 16.12 17.84 11.70
N ILE A 132 15.50 17.39 10.60
CA ILE A 132 14.06 17.27 10.46
C ILE A 132 13.69 15.81 10.70
N ARG A 133 13.11 15.54 11.87
CA ARG A 133 12.55 14.21 12.18
C ARG A 133 11.10 14.16 11.74
N ILE A 134 10.85 13.42 10.69
CA ILE A 134 9.49 13.11 10.24
C ILE A 134 8.97 11.99 11.14
N HIS A 135 7.79 12.22 11.71
CA HIS A 135 7.12 11.24 12.55
C HIS A 135 5.91 10.66 11.81
N ARG A 136 5.74 9.35 11.90
CA ARG A 136 4.58 8.64 11.34
C ARG A 136 3.63 8.25 12.47
N PRO A 137 2.32 8.45 12.29
CA PRO A 137 1.32 8.00 13.25
C PRO A 137 1.25 6.46 13.22
N VAL A 138 1.21 5.87 14.41
CA VAL A 138 0.88 4.46 14.62
C VAL A 138 -0.17 4.40 15.74
N LYS A 139 -1.04 3.39 15.72
CA LYS A 139 -2.06 3.29 16.76
C LYS A 139 -1.45 2.86 18.07
N ILE A 140 -1.92 3.47 19.15
CA ILE A 140 -1.47 3.10 20.50
C ILE A 140 -1.86 1.66 20.87
N ILE A 141 -2.92 1.12 20.24
CA ILE A 141 -3.37 -0.26 20.47
C ILE A 141 -2.39 -1.29 19.89
N ASP A 142 -1.62 -0.90 18.87
CA ASP A 142 -0.60 -1.77 18.26
C ASP A 142 0.64 -1.94 19.13
N ILE A 143 0.74 -1.15 20.22
CA ILE A 143 1.84 -1.23 21.18
C ILE A 143 1.36 -1.92 22.45
N GLU A 144 1.96 -3.06 22.77
CA GLU A 144 1.64 -3.82 23.97
C GLU A 144 2.23 -3.12 25.21
N PRO A 145 1.40 -2.76 26.22
CA PRO A 145 1.89 -2.13 27.44
C PRO A 145 2.90 -3.01 28.17
N GLY A 146 3.99 -2.40 28.62
CA GLY A 146 5.07 -3.11 29.33
C GLY A 146 6.07 -3.84 28.43
N SER A 147 5.84 -3.91 27.10
CA SER A 147 6.81 -4.46 26.16
C SER A 147 8.00 -3.52 25.96
N SER A 148 9.20 -4.08 25.81
CA SER A 148 10.39 -3.32 25.41
C SER A 148 10.29 -2.95 23.93
N LEU A 149 10.53 -1.67 23.62
CA LEU A 149 10.42 -1.12 22.28
C LEU A 149 11.80 -0.74 21.74
N ASP A 150 12.13 -1.21 20.57
CA ASP A 150 13.41 -0.85 19.88
C ASP A 150 13.35 0.51 19.16
N PHE A 151 12.26 1.26 19.35
CA PHE A 151 11.99 2.55 18.69
C PHE A 151 11.47 3.58 19.67
N ASP A 152 11.68 4.85 19.31
CA ASP A 152 11.16 6.00 20.06
C ASP A 152 9.65 6.14 19.81
N VAL A 153 8.92 6.52 20.87
CA VAL A 153 7.49 6.85 20.77
C VAL A 153 7.27 8.27 21.25
N SER A 154 6.53 9.04 20.47
CA SER A 154 6.20 10.44 20.77
C SER A 154 4.69 10.67 20.70
N VAL A 155 4.23 11.75 21.33
CA VAL A 155 2.88 12.29 21.19
C VAL A 155 2.95 13.67 20.54
N LEU A 156 1.96 14.00 19.71
CA LEU A 156 1.84 15.32 19.09
C LEU A 156 1.01 16.22 19.99
N LEU A 157 1.57 17.34 20.44
CA LEU A 157 0.82 18.39 21.12
C LEU A 157 0.11 19.28 20.11
N SER A 158 -1.22 19.26 20.12
CA SER A 158 -2.06 20.00 19.18
C SER A 158 -1.85 21.51 19.24
N VAL A 159 -1.52 22.05 20.41
CA VAL A 159 -1.40 23.50 20.66
C VAL A 159 -0.24 24.13 19.91
N ASN A 160 0.89 23.45 19.82
CA ASN A 160 2.13 24.00 19.22
C ASN A 160 2.73 23.09 18.15
N LYS A 161 2.01 22.04 17.74
CA LYS A 161 2.44 21.04 16.75
C LYS A 161 3.83 20.45 17.03
N LYS A 162 4.20 20.29 18.33
CA LYS A 162 5.46 19.68 18.73
C LYS A 162 5.29 18.22 19.12
N TYR A 163 6.24 17.40 18.69
CA TYR A 163 6.35 16.02 19.14
C TYR A 163 7.08 15.95 20.46
N ILE A 164 6.46 15.33 21.45
CA ILE A 164 7.08 15.07 22.76
C ILE A 164 7.34 13.58 22.87
N LYS A 165 8.61 13.22 23.02
CA LYS A 165 9.01 11.85 23.26
C LYS A 165 8.48 11.37 24.62
N ILE A 166 7.75 10.26 24.59
CA ILE A 166 7.18 9.62 25.79
C ILE A 166 7.86 8.29 26.12
N ASN A 167 8.57 7.68 25.16
CA ASN A 167 9.36 6.48 25.37
C ASN A 167 10.60 6.53 24.48
N SER A 168 11.74 6.07 24.98
CA SER A 168 12.98 5.95 24.21
C SER A 168 13.19 4.50 23.77
N ALA A 169 13.88 4.32 22.63
CA ALA A 169 14.30 3.01 22.19
C ALA A 169 15.10 2.29 23.27
N GLY A 170 14.78 1.04 23.56
CA GLY A 170 15.34 0.22 24.63
C GLY A 170 14.51 0.22 25.91
N ASP A 171 13.61 1.18 26.10
CA ASP A 171 12.74 1.26 27.26
C ASP A 171 11.40 0.52 27.01
N SER A 172 10.70 0.18 28.10
CA SER A 172 9.32 -0.33 28.03
C SER A 172 8.33 0.81 28.19
N LEU A 173 7.27 0.79 27.38
CA LEU A 173 6.19 1.75 27.51
C LEU A 173 5.26 1.33 28.66
N ASP A 174 5.24 2.13 29.72
CA ASP A 174 4.47 1.88 30.94
C ASP A 174 2.96 1.76 30.66
N ALA A 175 2.33 0.72 31.25
CA ALA A 175 0.90 0.44 31.11
C ALA A 175 0.02 1.61 31.58
N ASP A 176 0.37 2.24 32.72
CA ASP A 176 -0.36 3.39 33.24
C ASP A 176 -0.31 4.58 32.29
N ARG A 177 0.82 4.75 31.58
CA ARG A 177 0.99 5.80 30.57
C ARG A 177 0.11 5.54 29.36
N VAL A 178 0.08 4.31 28.85
CA VAL A 178 -0.80 3.90 27.74
C VAL A 178 -2.26 4.13 28.10
N GLU A 179 -2.67 3.75 29.31
CA GLU A 179 -4.04 3.94 29.78
C GLU A 179 -4.43 5.43 29.90
N LYS A 180 -3.52 6.28 30.39
CA LYS A 180 -3.72 7.74 30.43
C LYS A 180 -3.88 8.34 29.05
N LEU A 181 -3.11 7.88 28.05
CA LEU A 181 -3.23 8.34 26.66
C LEU A 181 -4.59 7.96 26.09
N LYS A 182 -5.03 6.71 26.29
CA LYS A 182 -6.36 6.23 25.86
C LYS A 182 -7.50 7.01 26.53
N LYS A 183 -7.42 7.28 27.82
CA LYS A 183 -8.40 8.10 28.55
C LYS A 183 -8.50 9.53 28.01
N ASN A 184 -7.39 10.08 27.51
CA ASN A 184 -7.34 11.39 26.86
C ASN A 184 -7.73 11.35 25.37
N LYS A 185 -8.33 10.26 24.89
CA LYS A 185 -8.73 10.03 23.48
C LYS A 185 -7.56 10.16 22.48
N MET A 186 -6.34 9.91 22.91
CA MET A 186 -5.17 9.86 22.04
C MET A 186 -5.07 8.46 21.47
N ASN A 187 -5.62 8.25 20.29
CA ASN A 187 -5.62 6.96 19.62
C ASN A 187 -4.30 6.68 18.88
N ASN A 188 -3.59 7.75 18.50
CA ASN A 188 -2.34 7.68 17.77
C ASN A 188 -1.16 8.12 18.64
N VAL A 189 -0.05 7.43 18.50
CA VAL A 189 1.28 7.86 18.90
C VAL A 189 2.16 7.93 17.64
N PHE A 190 3.34 8.52 17.77
CA PHE A 190 4.16 8.85 16.61
C PHE A 190 5.55 8.22 16.74
N VAL A 191 5.97 7.53 15.70
CA VAL A 191 7.28 6.89 15.59
C VAL A 191 8.10 7.66 14.53
N PRO A 192 9.40 7.94 14.77
CA PRO A 192 10.25 8.52 13.75
C PRO A 192 10.26 7.69 12.47
N ALA A 193 10.17 8.33 11.30
CA ALA A 193 10.07 7.63 10.02
C ALA A 193 11.25 6.67 9.79
N GLU A 194 12.45 7.06 10.22
CA GLU A 194 13.66 6.24 10.15
C GLU A 194 13.63 4.99 11.04
N GLN A 195 12.69 4.92 11.98
CA GLN A 195 12.52 3.78 12.90
C GLN A 195 11.30 2.92 12.58
N MET A 196 10.54 3.23 11.53
CA MET A 196 9.31 2.48 11.18
C MET A 196 9.59 1.01 10.89
N GLN A 197 10.75 0.66 10.32
CA GLN A 197 11.11 -0.75 10.11
C GLN A 197 11.21 -1.53 11.44
N LYS A 198 11.63 -0.89 12.53
CA LYS A 198 11.67 -1.50 13.85
C LYS A 198 10.25 -1.73 14.38
N PHE A 199 9.34 -0.77 14.16
CA PHE A 199 7.93 -0.92 14.50
C PHE A 199 7.29 -2.09 13.74
N TYR A 200 7.55 -2.23 12.43
CA TYR A 200 7.05 -3.37 11.64
C TYR A 200 7.59 -4.71 12.15
N THR A 201 8.87 -4.75 12.49
CA THR A 201 9.50 -5.93 13.09
C THR A 201 8.87 -6.29 14.43
N TYR A 202 8.62 -5.30 15.27
CA TYR A 202 7.93 -5.47 16.55
C TYR A 202 6.52 -6.05 16.36
N SER A 203 5.73 -5.47 15.46
CA SER A 203 4.37 -5.92 15.16
C SER A 203 4.34 -7.33 14.57
N ALA A 204 5.26 -7.65 13.65
CA ALA A 204 5.39 -8.99 13.09
C ALA A 204 5.78 -10.04 14.16
N LYS A 205 6.71 -9.72 15.06
CA LYS A 205 7.06 -10.59 16.19
C LYS A 205 5.88 -10.84 17.12
N ARG A 206 5.06 -9.81 17.37
CA ARG A 206 3.82 -9.96 18.16
C ARG A 206 2.87 -10.97 17.50
N LEU A 207 2.63 -10.86 16.20
CA LEU A 207 1.81 -11.84 15.46
C LEU A 207 2.40 -13.25 15.53
N LYS A 208 3.71 -13.41 15.35
CA LYS A 208 4.39 -14.71 15.46
C LYS A 208 4.32 -15.30 16.86
N SER A 209 4.40 -14.47 17.89
CA SER A 209 4.25 -14.94 19.28
C SER A 209 2.86 -15.52 19.54
N ILE A 210 1.84 -15.05 18.86
CA ILE A 210 0.49 -15.61 18.91
C ILE A 210 0.45 -16.95 18.14
N ASP A 211 0.96 -16.96 16.90
CA ASP A 211 0.90 -18.12 16.00
C ASP A 211 1.73 -19.30 16.54
N GLY A 212 2.95 -19.05 17.00
CA GLY A 212 3.90 -20.04 17.49
C GLY A 212 3.73 -20.44 18.97
N ASN A 213 2.72 -19.95 19.70
CA ASN A 213 2.60 -20.22 21.13
C ASN A 213 2.04 -21.62 21.44
N PRO A 214 2.86 -22.57 21.94
CA PRO A 214 2.39 -23.91 22.26
C PRO A 214 1.56 -23.98 23.56
N ALA A 215 1.57 -22.93 24.38
CA ALA A 215 0.89 -22.89 25.68
C ALA A 215 -0.61 -22.61 25.58
N ILE A 216 -1.09 -22.16 24.41
CA ILE A 216 -2.50 -21.85 24.17
C ILE A 216 -3.12 -22.86 23.19
N SER A 217 -4.42 -23.12 23.36
CA SER A 217 -5.17 -24.01 22.47
C SER A 217 -5.24 -23.43 21.04
N VAL A 218 -5.51 -24.31 20.05
CA VAL A 218 -5.70 -23.89 18.65
C VAL A 218 -6.84 -22.86 18.53
N THR A 219 -7.92 -23.05 19.29
CA THR A 219 -9.07 -22.13 19.30
C THR A 219 -8.68 -20.77 19.86
N GLU A 220 -8.02 -20.74 21.01
CA GLU A 220 -7.55 -19.48 21.64
C GLU A 220 -6.53 -18.74 20.76
N ARG A 221 -5.63 -19.50 20.11
CA ARG A 221 -4.67 -18.93 19.15
C ARG A 221 -5.38 -18.24 18.00
N ARG A 222 -6.40 -18.89 17.43
CA ARG A 222 -7.22 -18.33 16.34
C ARG A 222 -7.96 -17.08 16.76
N GLU A 223 -8.55 -17.06 17.95
CA GLU A 223 -9.24 -15.90 18.50
C GLU A 223 -8.27 -14.71 18.73
N LYS A 224 -7.10 -14.96 19.30
CA LYS A 224 -6.07 -13.94 19.49
C LYS A 224 -5.54 -13.40 18.16
N MET A 225 -5.30 -14.28 17.18
CA MET A 225 -4.86 -13.85 15.84
C MET A 225 -5.94 -13.04 15.14
N SER A 226 -7.19 -13.48 15.17
CA SER A 226 -8.34 -12.74 14.63
C SER A 226 -8.47 -11.35 15.28
N SER A 227 -8.28 -11.24 16.61
CA SER A 227 -8.28 -9.96 17.30
C SER A 227 -7.13 -9.06 16.86
N ALA A 228 -5.91 -9.59 16.74
CA ALA A 228 -4.74 -8.83 16.31
C ALA A 228 -4.88 -8.33 14.86
N VAL A 229 -5.40 -9.16 13.96
CA VAL A 229 -5.70 -8.75 12.57
C VAL A 229 -6.78 -7.67 12.55
N ARG A 230 -7.85 -7.83 13.33
CA ARG A 230 -8.91 -6.81 13.46
C ARG A 230 -8.35 -5.47 13.95
N GLU A 231 -7.44 -5.49 14.91
CA GLU A 231 -6.76 -4.28 15.39
C GLU A 231 -5.96 -3.61 14.28
N LEU A 232 -5.18 -4.37 13.49
CA LEU A 232 -4.39 -3.85 12.38
C LEU A 232 -5.25 -3.16 11.32
N ILE A 233 -6.33 -3.83 10.88
CA ILE A 233 -7.20 -3.29 9.82
C ILE A 233 -8.21 -2.26 10.31
N SER A 234 -8.45 -2.16 11.64
CA SER A 234 -9.45 -1.24 12.20
C SER A 234 -9.20 0.23 11.83
N GLY A 235 -7.95 0.59 11.51
CA GLY A 235 -7.58 1.91 11.03
C GLY A 235 -8.23 2.34 9.73
N LEU A 236 -8.57 1.40 8.88
CA LEU A 236 -9.26 1.68 7.61
C LEU A 236 -10.68 2.26 7.82
N PHE A 237 -11.24 2.10 9.03
CA PHE A 237 -12.61 2.47 9.36
C PHE A 237 -12.72 3.65 10.35
N THR A 238 -11.63 4.36 10.60
CA THR A 238 -11.65 5.57 11.45
C THR A 238 -12.10 6.78 10.63
N GLU A 239 -12.72 7.77 11.30
CA GLU A 239 -13.10 9.05 10.65
C GLU A 239 -11.86 9.77 10.06
N GLU A 240 -10.69 9.62 10.69
CA GLU A 240 -9.42 10.15 10.20
C GLU A 240 -8.97 9.48 8.89
N ALA A 241 -9.40 8.22 8.65
CA ALA A 241 -9.17 7.47 7.40
C ALA A 241 -10.29 7.66 6.37
N SER A 242 -11.21 8.60 6.57
CA SER A 242 -12.27 8.91 5.59
C SER A 242 -11.71 9.45 4.27
N GLY A 243 -10.44 9.85 4.25
CA GLY A 243 -9.70 10.16 3.03
C GLY A 243 -8.99 8.92 2.47
N PHE A 244 -9.06 8.74 1.16
CA PHE A 244 -8.37 7.66 0.42
C PHE A 244 -6.90 7.49 0.83
N GLU A 245 -6.17 8.60 0.99
CA GLU A 245 -4.74 8.58 1.32
C GLU A 245 -4.44 7.94 2.68
N ALA A 246 -5.28 8.18 3.68
CA ALA A 246 -5.11 7.59 5.00
C ALA A 246 -5.30 6.07 4.95
N GLY A 247 -6.30 5.58 4.22
CA GLY A 247 -6.54 4.15 4.00
C GLY A 247 -5.36 3.46 3.31
N GLN A 248 -4.82 4.05 2.26
CA GLN A 248 -3.64 3.52 1.54
C GLN A 248 -2.39 3.50 2.44
N SER A 249 -2.19 4.51 3.28
CA SER A 249 -1.07 4.53 4.24
C SER A 249 -1.17 3.38 5.24
N ILE A 250 -2.38 3.09 5.73
CA ILE A 250 -2.62 1.98 6.68
C ILE A 250 -2.38 0.64 5.99
N LEU A 251 -2.87 0.43 4.77
CA LEU A 251 -2.60 -0.80 4.01
C LEU A 251 -1.12 -0.99 3.74
N LYS A 252 -0.39 0.08 3.45
CA LYS A 252 1.06 0.02 3.28
C LYS A 252 1.76 -0.44 4.57
N ASP A 253 1.38 0.10 5.72
CA ASP A 253 1.96 -0.29 7.01
C ASP A 253 1.62 -1.75 7.35
N CYS A 254 0.39 -2.18 7.09
CA CYS A 254 -0.02 -3.59 7.20
C CYS A 254 0.81 -4.48 6.26
N GLY A 255 1.07 -4.03 5.02
CA GLY A 255 1.91 -4.72 4.06
C GLY A 255 3.34 -4.94 4.54
N GLU A 256 3.95 -3.92 5.14
CA GLU A 256 5.30 -4.05 5.71
C GLU A 256 5.33 -5.00 6.93
N ILE A 257 4.28 -5.01 7.76
CA ILE A 257 4.14 -5.95 8.87
C ILE A 257 3.98 -7.39 8.34
N VAL A 258 3.09 -7.61 7.37
CA VAL A 258 2.87 -8.92 6.73
C VAL A 258 4.15 -9.41 6.05
N LYS A 259 4.82 -8.56 5.30
CA LYS A 259 6.11 -8.85 4.67
C LYS A 259 7.15 -9.28 5.70
N THR A 260 7.29 -8.52 6.79
CA THR A 260 8.23 -8.84 7.86
C THR A 260 7.85 -10.16 8.54
N PHE A 261 6.57 -10.40 8.76
CA PHE A 261 6.05 -11.67 9.30
C PHE A 261 6.43 -12.85 8.41
N ILE A 262 6.25 -12.73 7.09
CA ILE A 262 6.57 -13.79 6.12
C ILE A 262 8.08 -14.01 6.02
N LEU A 263 8.89 -12.94 5.97
CA LEU A 263 10.35 -13.01 5.73
C LEU A 263 11.18 -13.42 6.95
N ASP A 264 10.60 -13.45 8.14
CA ASP A 264 11.32 -13.88 9.36
C ASP A 264 11.56 -15.41 9.43
N GLY A 265 11.65 -16.08 8.27
CA GLY A 265 12.04 -17.47 8.09
C GLY A 265 12.99 -17.58 6.92
N ALA A 266 14.06 -18.37 7.08
CA ALA A 266 15.12 -18.55 6.06
C ALA A 266 14.63 -19.12 4.71
N GLU A 267 13.39 -19.62 4.66
CA GLU A 267 12.83 -20.27 3.47
C GLU A 267 12.13 -19.30 2.49
N ASN A 268 11.99 -18.03 2.84
CA ASN A 268 11.11 -17.08 2.13
C ASN A 268 11.83 -15.96 1.36
N GLU A 269 13.13 -16.09 1.06
CA GLU A 269 13.88 -15.13 0.24
C GLU A 269 13.23 -14.85 -1.12
N TRP A 270 12.53 -15.81 -1.67
CA TRP A 270 11.83 -15.72 -2.93
C TRP A 270 10.66 -14.74 -2.90
N TYR A 271 9.98 -14.56 -1.75
CA TYR A 271 8.92 -13.55 -1.60
C TYR A 271 9.48 -12.12 -1.78
N ALA A 272 10.63 -11.84 -1.17
CA ALA A 272 11.30 -10.55 -1.35
C ALA A 272 11.71 -10.32 -2.82
N ARG A 273 12.18 -11.37 -3.50
CA ARG A 273 12.54 -11.28 -4.94
C ARG A 273 11.32 -11.01 -5.82
N ILE A 274 10.19 -11.68 -5.56
CA ILE A 274 8.95 -11.44 -6.30
C ILE A 274 8.45 -10.02 -6.04
N GLN A 275 8.41 -9.56 -4.80
CA GLN A 275 8.05 -8.18 -4.48
C GLN A 275 8.96 -7.16 -5.21
N GLN A 276 10.26 -7.41 -5.25
CA GLN A 276 11.19 -6.54 -5.97
C GLN A 276 10.87 -6.50 -7.46
N VAL A 277 10.65 -7.65 -8.11
CA VAL A 277 10.32 -7.73 -9.54
C VAL A 277 8.98 -7.05 -9.84
N MET A 278 7.97 -7.27 -8.99
CA MET A 278 6.65 -6.66 -9.15
C MET A 278 6.68 -5.15 -8.87
N GLY A 279 7.41 -4.71 -7.86
CA GLY A 279 7.55 -3.30 -7.49
C GLY A 279 8.13 -2.40 -8.59
N GLU A 280 8.77 -3.00 -9.59
CA GLU A 280 9.29 -2.30 -10.74
C GLU A 280 8.22 -2.06 -11.83
N GLN A 281 6.98 -2.55 -11.68
CA GLN A 281 5.94 -2.47 -12.71
C GLN A 281 4.98 -1.27 -12.58
N GLY A 282 5.04 -0.48 -11.49
CA GLY A 282 4.23 0.73 -11.34
C GLY A 282 2.80 0.49 -10.81
N GLY A 283 1.82 1.26 -11.24
CA GLY A 283 0.47 1.32 -10.65
C GLY A 283 -0.29 0.00 -10.47
N SER A 284 -0.03 -1.02 -11.30
CA SER A 284 -0.55 -2.39 -11.07
C SER A 284 0.04 -3.03 -9.81
N TYR A 285 1.21 -2.59 -9.38
CA TYR A 285 1.85 -3.09 -8.17
C TYR A 285 1.13 -2.64 -6.90
N SER A 286 0.58 -1.43 -6.86
CA SER A 286 -0.19 -0.98 -5.69
C SER A 286 -1.38 -1.88 -5.43
N HIS A 287 -2.16 -2.22 -6.47
CA HIS A 287 -3.27 -3.16 -6.38
C HIS A 287 -2.80 -4.54 -5.92
N SER A 288 -1.88 -5.16 -6.63
CA SER A 288 -1.37 -6.49 -6.28
C SER A 288 -0.76 -6.53 -4.87
N SER A 289 -0.08 -5.47 -4.43
CA SER A 289 0.48 -5.36 -3.08
C SER A 289 -0.62 -5.25 -2.02
N ASN A 290 -1.68 -4.50 -2.28
CA ASN A 290 -2.83 -4.38 -1.38
C ASN A 290 -3.57 -5.71 -1.28
N VAL A 291 -3.86 -6.36 -2.41
CA VAL A 291 -4.51 -7.69 -2.45
C VAL A 291 -3.68 -8.73 -1.72
N SER A 292 -2.35 -8.74 -1.93
CA SER A 292 -1.42 -9.59 -1.19
C SER A 292 -1.52 -9.40 0.32
N THR A 293 -1.53 -8.15 0.77
CA THR A 293 -1.63 -7.80 2.18
C THR A 293 -2.96 -8.23 2.78
N LEU A 294 -4.07 -7.89 2.11
CA LEU A 294 -5.42 -8.23 2.56
C LEU A 294 -5.64 -9.75 2.60
N ALA A 295 -5.23 -10.46 1.55
CA ALA A 295 -5.36 -11.93 1.49
C ALA A 295 -4.57 -12.63 2.61
N ALA A 296 -3.35 -12.17 2.91
CA ALA A 296 -2.56 -12.68 4.03
C ALA A 296 -3.21 -12.40 5.38
N LEU A 297 -3.69 -11.17 5.61
CA LEU A 297 -4.38 -10.79 6.84
C LEU A 297 -5.67 -11.57 7.03
N PHE A 298 -6.46 -11.77 5.96
CA PHE A 298 -7.67 -12.58 6.00
C PHE A 298 -7.34 -14.04 6.30
N SER A 299 -6.28 -14.60 5.70
CA SER A 299 -5.77 -15.93 6.02
C SER A 299 -5.45 -16.07 7.51
N MET A 300 -4.67 -15.15 8.07
CA MET A 300 -4.32 -15.12 9.49
C MET A 300 -5.58 -15.03 10.38
N GLY A 301 -6.45 -14.06 10.09
CA GLY A 301 -7.63 -13.79 10.89
C GLY A 301 -8.65 -14.93 10.89
N LEU A 302 -8.80 -15.62 9.76
CA LEU A 302 -9.70 -16.77 9.60
C LEU A 302 -9.06 -18.10 10.01
N GLY A 303 -7.73 -18.17 10.09
CA GLY A 303 -6.98 -19.41 10.25
C GLY A 303 -7.21 -20.39 9.09
N ILE A 304 -7.23 -19.88 7.86
CA ILE A 304 -7.44 -20.63 6.63
C ILE A 304 -6.25 -20.43 5.68
N GLY A 305 -5.65 -21.52 5.23
CA GLY A 305 -4.45 -21.48 4.38
C GLY A 305 -3.20 -20.99 5.14
N LYS A 306 -2.15 -20.77 4.39
CA LYS A 306 -0.93 -20.15 4.90
C LYS A 306 -0.86 -18.69 4.44
N PRO A 307 -0.59 -17.73 5.33
CA PRO A 307 -0.53 -16.31 4.96
C PRO A 307 0.43 -16.02 3.81
N GLU A 308 1.58 -16.71 3.79
CA GLU A 308 2.58 -16.58 2.73
C GLU A 308 2.08 -17.04 1.36
N ASP A 309 1.29 -18.13 1.30
CA ASP A 309 0.72 -18.63 0.06
C ASP A 309 -0.34 -17.65 -0.47
N LEU A 310 -1.17 -17.09 0.41
CA LEU A 310 -2.18 -16.09 0.06
C LEU A 310 -1.53 -14.76 -0.37
N ALA A 311 -0.46 -14.34 0.33
CA ALA A 311 0.30 -13.15 -0.06
C ALA A 311 0.88 -13.28 -1.47
N LEU A 312 1.44 -14.45 -1.80
CA LEU A 312 1.95 -14.73 -3.14
C LEU A 312 0.86 -14.75 -4.20
N ALA A 313 -0.22 -15.45 -3.91
CA ALA A 313 -1.32 -15.49 -4.84
C ALA A 313 -1.80 -14.07 -5.14
N GLY A 314 -1.94 -13.21 -4.12
CA GLY A 314 -2.32 -11.80 -4.29
C GLY A 314 -1.31 -10.97 -5.09
N LEU A 315 0.00 -11.21 -4.92
CA LEU A 315 1.00 -10.51 -5.75
C LEU A 315 0.95 -10.91 -7.22
N MET A 316 0.58 -12.14 -7.53
CA MET A 316 0.74 -12.70 -8.88
C MET A 316 -0.59 -12.99 -9.59
N HIS A 317 -1.76 -12.73 -8.98
CA HIS A 317 -3.04 -13.14 -9.56
C HIS A 317 -3.26 -12.57 -10.96
N ASP A 318 -2.87 -11.32 -11.16
CA ASP A 318 -3.14 -10.52 -12.35
C ASP A 318 -1.94 -10.32 -13.29
N ILE A 319 -0.81 -11.01 -13.06
CA ILE A 319 0.37 -10.84 -13.93
C ILE A 319 0.08 -11.19 -15.39
N GLY A 320 -0.91 -12.03 -15.65
CA GLY A 320 -1.36 -12.43 -16.97
C GLY A 320 -1.99 -11.31 -17.78
N ILE A 321 -2.49 -10.24 -17.14
CA ILE A 321 -3.03 -9.06 -17.82
C ILE A 321 -1.96 -8.39 -18.69
N ALA A 322 -0.69 -8.43 -18.29
CA ALA A 322 0.40 -7.86 -19.05
C ALA A 322 0.66 -8.55 -20.42
N GLU A 323 0.16 -9.78 -20.60
CA GLU A 323 0.28 -10.52 -21.87
C GLU A 323 -0.99 -10.37 -22.75
N LEU A 324 -2.02 -9.67 -22.26
CA LEU A 324 -3.20 -9.36 -23.06
C LEU A 324 -2.89 -8.26 -24.09
N PRO A 325 -3.71 -8.13 -25.16
CA PRO A 325 -3.62 -7.00 -26.08
C PRO A 325 -3.58 -5.67 -25.33
N ALA A 326 -2.70 -4.75 -25.75
CA ALA A 326 -2.42 -3.50 -25.03
C ALA A 326 -3.69 -2.66 -24.78
N GLU A 327 -4.63 -2.70 -25.71
CA GLU A 327 -5.93 -2.03 -25.60
C GLU A 327 -6.82 -2.59 -24.47
N LEU A 328 -6.58 -3.82 -23.99
CA LEU A 328 -7.36 -4.43 -22.89
C LEU A 328 -6.71 -4.25 -21.52
N GLN A 329 -5.43 -3.94 -21.47
CA GLN A 329 -4.70 -3.84 -20.18
C GLN A 329 -5.15 -2.66 -19.31
N TYR A 330 -5.82 -1.67 -19.91
CA TYR A 330 -6.19 -0.40 -19.27
C TYR A 330 -7.68 -0.10 -19.31
N VAL A 331 -8.51 -1.03 -19.80
CA VAL A 331 -9.97 -0.89 -19.90
C VAL A 331 -10.61 -1.62 -18.75
N GLU A 332 -11.54 -0.97 -18.07
CA GLU A 332 -12.34 -1.60 -17.01
C GLU A 332 -13.22 -2.70 -17.61
N PHE A 333 -13.32 -3.84 -16.91
CA PHE A 333 -14.05 -5.02 -17.39
C PHE A 333 -15.49 -4.70 -17.84
N ASP A 334 -16.18 -3.82 -17.11
CA ASP A 334 -17.58 -3.44 -17.41
C ASP A 334 -17.71 -2.66 -18.74
N GLN A 335 -16.64 -1.97 -19.15
CA GLN A 335 -16.59 -1.19 -20.40
C GLN A 335 -16.19 -2.03 -21.63
N MET A 336 -15.76 -3.28 -21.42
CA MET A 336 -15.34 -4.17 -22.50
C MET A 336 -16.52 -4.72 -23.29
N THR A 337 -16.31 -4.91 -24.62
CA THR A 337 -17.25 -5.66 -25.46
C THR A 337 -17.32 -7.13 -25.03
N PRO A 338 -18.37 -7.89 -25.42
CA PRO A 338 -18.43 -9.32 -25.12
C PRO A 338 -17.20 -10.11 -25.57
N GLU A 339 -16.66 -9.80 -26.77
CA GLU A 339 -15.48 -10.44 -27.32
C GLU A 339 -14.22 -10.10 -26.52
N GLN A 340 -14.07 -8.85 -26.11
CA GLN A 340 -12.99 -8.40 -25.25
C GLN A 340 -13.03 -9.06 -23.88
N LYS A 341 -14.22 -9.21 -23.29
CA LYS A 341 -14.42 -9.93 -22.03
C LYS A 341 -13.96 -11.38 -22.11
N GLU A 342 -14.24 -12.07 -23.21
CA GLU A 342 -13.77 -13.46 -23.41
C GLU A 342 -12.24 -13.56 -23.54
N ILE A 343 -11.57 -12.52 -24.05
CA ILE A 343 -10.12 -12.47 -24.05
C ILE A 343 -9.59 -12.17 -22.66
N TYR A 344 -10.17 -11.19 -21.97
CA TYR A 344 -9.78 -10.78 -20.62
C TYR A 344 -9.90 -11.92 -19.61
N LYS A 345 -10.97 -12.70 -19.67
CA LYS A 345 -11.22 -13.85 -18.77
C LYS A 345 -10.13 -14.93 -18.80
N LYS A 346 -9.21 -14.88 -19.77
CA LYS A 346 -8.07 -15.82 -19.85
C LYS A 346 -6.89 -15.44 -18.97
N HIS A 347 -6.87 -14.23 -18.36
CA HIS A 347 -5.70 -13.79 -17.59
C HIS A 347 -5.34 -14.71 -16.42
N PRO A 348 -6.27 -15.38 -15.70
CA PRO A 348 -5.87 -16.31 -14.64
C PRO A 348 -5.06 -17.49 -15.16
N GLU A 349 -5.47 -18.05 -16.30
CA GLU A 349 -4.73 -19.14 -16.97
C GLU A 349 -3.37 -18.66 -17.48
N ILE A 350 -3.33 -17.44 -18.05
CA ILE A 350 -2.09 -16.81 -18.53
C ILE A 350 -1.15 -16.56 -17.34
N SER A 351 -1.65 -16.05 -16.21
CA SER A 351 -0.86 -15.86 -14.97
C SER A 351 -0.18 -17.15 -14.52
N VAL A 352 -0.94 -18.24 -14.43
CA VAL A 352 -0.41 -19.56 -14.07
C VAL A 352 0.62 -20.05 -15.11
N LYS A 353 0.36 -19.84 -16.40
CA LYS A 353 1.30 -20.20 -17.48
C LYS A 353 2.59 -19.38 -17.38
N MET A 354 2.53 -18.10 -17.09
CA MET A 354 3.70 -17.24 -16.90
C MET A 354 4.56 -17.72 -15.72
N ILE A 355 3.94 -18.06 -14.58
CA ILE A 355 4.63 -18.60 -13.40
C ILE A 355 5.41 -19.87 -13.79
N LYS A 356 4.77 -20.81 -14.49
CA LYS A 356 5.39 -22.07 -14.95
C LYS A 356 6.52 -21.82 -15.95
N ASN A 357 6.29 -20.98 -16.96
CA ASN A 357 7.28 -20.69 -18.01
C ASN A 357 8.54 -20.01 -17.46
N ARG A 358 8.38 -19.16 -16.45
CA ARG A 358 9.49 -18.48 -15.78
C ARG A 358 10.16 -19.38 -14.71
N LYS A 359 9.70 -20.61 -14.55
CA LYS A 359 10.19 -21.58 -13.56
C LYS A 359 10.15 -21.04 -12.11
N ILE A 360 9.14 -20.23 -11.82
CA ILE A 360 8.92 -19.75 -10.46
C ILE A 360 8.32 -20.88 -9.66
N VAL A 361 9.05 -21.36 -8.65
CA VAL A 361 8.60 -22.44 -7.79
C VAL A 361 7.70 -21.87 -6.70
N VAL A 362 6.42 -22.23 -6.74
CA VAL A 362 5.42 -21.86 -5.74
C VAL A 362 4.61 -23.10 -5.35
N PRO A 363 4.04 -23.16 -4.14
CA PRO A 363 3.10 -24.21 -3.77
C PRO A 363 1.93 -24.32 -4.76
N GLU A 364 1.43 -25.53 -4.99
CA GLU A 364 0.32 -25.79 -5.92
C GLU A 364 -0.93 -24.98 -5.55
N ILE A 365 -1.17 -24.77 -4.26
CA ILE A 365 -2.31 -23.99 -3.77
C ILE A 365 -2.28 -22.54 -4.28
N VAL A 366 -1.10 -21.95 -4.45
CA VAL A 366 -0.93 -20.59 -5.00
C VAL A 366 -1.42 -20.53 -6.44
N THR A 367 -0.97 -21.45 -7.30
CA THR A 367 -1.41 -21.49 -8.71
C THR A 367 -2.90 -21.83 -8.82
N LYS A 368 -3.40 -22.67 -7.91
CA LYS A 368 -4.83 -23.01 -7.86
C LYS A 368 -5.68 -21.81 -7.41
N ALA A 369 -5.22 -21.05 -6.41
CA ALA A 369 -5.91 -19.83 -5.96
C ALA A 369 -5.94 -18.79 -7.08
N ILE A 370 -4.82 -18.58 -7.77
CA ILE A 370 -4.75 -17.67 -8.93
C ILE A 370 -5.70 -18.11 -10.05
N LEU A 371 -5.74 -19.41 -10.38
CA LEU A 371 -6.62 -19.91 -11.44
C LEU A 371 -8.10 -19.72 -11.12
N GLN A 372 -8.48 -19.76 -9.83
CA GLN A 372 -9.87 -19.79 -9.38
C GLN A 372 -10.37 -18.47 -8.79
N HIS A 373 -9.59 -17.39 -8.75
CA HIS A 373 -9.97 -16.15 -8.04
C HIS A 373 -11.16 -15.41 -8.66
N HIS A 374 -11.47 -15.67 -9.92
CA HIS A 374 -12.68 -15.17 -10.58
C HIS A 374 -13.78 -16.24 -10.74
N GLU A 375 -13.62 -17.40 -10.13
CA GLU A 375 -14.74 -18.33 -10.01
C GLU A 375 -15.75 -17.81 -8.98
N HIS A 376 -17.01 -18.07 -9.21
CA HIS A 376 -18.09 -17.68 -8.30
C HIS A 376 -18.64 -18.91 -7.59
N PHE A 377 -19.09 -18.74 -6.34
CA PHE A 377 -19.61 -19.84 -5.55
C PHE A 377 -20.85 -20.49 -6.20
N ASP A 378 -21.63 -19.73 -6.98
CA ASP A 378 -22.78 -20.21 -7.75
C ASP A 378 -22.41 -20.82 -9.12
N GLY A 379 -21.13 -20.87 -9.47
CA GLY A 379 -20.62 -21.41 -10.74
C GLY A 379 -20.76 -20.47 -11.93
N SER A 380 -21.17 -19.22 -11.74
CA SER A 380 -21.28 -18.23 -12.83
C SER A 380 -19.94 -17.54 -13.17
N GLY A 381 -18.88 -17.87 -12.45
CA GLY A 381 -17.55 -17.31 -12.62
C GLY A 381 -16.75 -17.93 -13.78
N TYR A 382 -15.46 -17.63 -13.84
CA TYR A 382 -14.56 -18.10 -14.87
C TYR A 382 -13.16 -18.43 -14.30
N PRO A 383 -12.31 -19.18 -15.01
CA PRO A 383 -12.46 -19.67 -16.39
C PRO A 383 -13.25 -20.99 -16.50
N ASN A 384 -13.46 -21.75 -15.43
CA ASN A 384 -13.97 -23.13 -15.48
C ASN A 384 -15.42 -23.29 -14.99
N GLY A 385 -16.03 -22.25 -14.41
CA GLY A 385 -17.39 -22.31 -13.83
C GLY A 385 -17.47 -23.28 -12.64
N ILE A 386 -16.48 -23.25 -11.75
CA ILE A 386 -16.40 -24.14 -10.59
C ILE A 386 -17.47 -23.74 -9.58
N PHE A 387 -18.25 -24.71 -9.14
CA PHE A 387 -19.40 -24.50 -8.25
C PHE A 387 -19.11 -24.92 -6.80
N GLY A 388 -19.49 -24.07 -5.85
CA GLY A 388 -19.58 -24.38 -4.43
C GLY A 388 -18.23 -24.76 -3.81
N ASP A 389 -18.24 -25.77 -2.96
CA ASP A 389 -17.05 -26.21 -2.20
C ASP A 389 -15.96 -26.90 -3.05
N ARG A 390 -16.13 -26.97 -4.38
CA ARG A 390 -15.05 -27.40 -5.29
C ARG A 390 -13.99 -26.31 -5.48
N MET A 391 -14.35 -25.05 -5.22
CA MET A 391 -13.38 -23.96 -5.15
C MET A 391 -12.49 -24.13 -3.91
N CYS A 392 -11.20 -23.90 -4.06
CA CYS A 392 -10.35 -23.84 -2.87
C CYS A 392 -10.67 -22.58 -2.04
N LYS A 393 -10.54 -22.69 -0.72
CA LYS A 393 -10.87 -21.58 0.19
C LYS A 393 -9.92 -20.40 0.00
N GLU A 394 -8.68 -20.67 -0.37
CA GLU A 394 -7.67 -19.68 -0.68
C GLU A 394 -8.08 -18.79 -1.88
N ALA A 395 -8.66 -19.39 -2.93
CA ALA A 395 -9.20 -18.63 -4.06
C ALA A 395 -10.36 -17.72 -3.65
N GLN A 396 -11.24 -18.21 -2.77
CA GLN A 396 -12.37 -17.42 -2.27
C GLN A 396 -11.90 -16.25 -1.41
N ILE A 397 -10.85 -16.44 -0.57
CA ILE A 397 -10.23 -15.35 0.21
C ILE A 397 -9.58 -14.35 -0.74
N LEU A 398 -8.85 -14.81 -1.75
CA LEU A 398 -8.21 -13.97 -2.75
C LEU A 398 -9.25 -13.14 -3.52
N ALA A 399 -10.34 -13.75 -3.99
CA ALA A 399 -11.42 -13.04 -4.68
C ALA A 399 -12.08 -11.95 -3.84
N ILE A 400 -12.23 -12.18 -2.52
CA ILE A 400 -12.78 -11.17 -1.62
C ILE A 400 -11.79 -10.03 -1.39
N ALA A 401 -10.50 -10.34 -1.23
CA ALA A 401 -9.43 -9.34 -1.06
C ALA A 401 -9.29 -8.47 -2.31
N ASP A 402 -9.30 -9.09 -3.49
CA ASP A 402 -9.24 -8.45 -4.78
C ASP A 402 -10.43 -7.49 -4.98
N ARG A 403 -11.64 -7.98 -4.80
CA ARG A 403 -12.85 -7.16 -4.93
C ARG A 403 -12.91 -6.00 -3.94
N PHE A 404 -12.46 -6.22 -2.71
CA PHE A 404 -12.41 -5.17 -1.69
C PHE A 404 -11.44 -4.05 -2.11
N ASP A 405 -10.24 -4.41 -2.57
CA ASP A 405 -9.29 -3.41 -3.07
C ASP A 405 -9.81 -2.70 -4.32
N GLU A 406 -10.38 -3.42 -5.28
CA GLU A 406 -11.02 -2.81 -6.46
C GLU A 406 -12.07 -1.74 -6.11
N MET A 407 -12.90 -2.00 -5.10
CA MET A 407 -13.97 -1.08 -4.70
C MET A 407 -13.46 0.12 -3.89
N THR A 408 -12.36 -0.05 -3.16
CA THR A 408 -11.80 0.97 -2.27
C THR A 408 -10.60 1.71 -2.85
N SER A 409 -10.05 1.25 -3.97
CA SER A 409 -8.93 1.91 -4.67
C SER A 409 -9.41 3.03 -5.59
N LEU A 410 -8.60 4.08 -5.71
CA LEU A 410 -8.87 5.18 -6.63
C LEU A 410 -8.80 4.70 -8.08
N LYS A 411 -9.87 4.98 -8.82
CA LYS A 411 -9.92 4.78 -10.26
C LYS A 411 -10.19 6.13 -10.94
N PRO A 412 -9.49 6.46 -12.04
CA PRO A 412 -9.73 7.71 -12.75
C PRO A 412 -11.19 7.85 -13.17
N GLY A 413 -11.82 8.96 -12.78
CA GLY A 413 -13.20 9.28 -13.15
C GLY A 413 -14.29 8.48 -12.43
N GLN A 414 -13.96 7.65 -11.44
CA GLN A 414 -14.94 6.92 -10.62
C GLN A 414 -14.88 7.36 -9.15
N PRO A 415 -16.02 7.42 -8.45
CA PRO A 415 -16.02 7.67 -7.02
C PRO A 415 -15.44 6.44 -6.29
N THR A 416 -14.54 6.69 -5.38
CA THR A 416 -13.98 5.67 -4.47
C THR A 416 -14.99 5.41 -3.36
N LEU A 417 -15.26 4.14 -3.08
CA LEU A 417 -16.09 3.77 -1.94
C LEU A 417 -15.29 3.83 -0.65
N SER A 418 -15.94 4.22 0.43
CA SER A 418 -15.34 4.01 1.75
C SER A 418 -15.23 2.49 2.02
N PRO A 419 -14.27 2.03 2.85
CA PRO A 419 -14.19 0.63 3.23
C PRO A 419 -15.51 0.09 3.81
N GLY A 420 -16.24 0.91 4.56
CA GLY A 420 -17.55 0.56 5.10
C GLY A 420 -18.61 0.34 4.04
N ASP A 421 -18.70 1.26 3.06
CA ASP A 421 -19.65 1.13 1.94
C ASP A 421 -19.34 -0.12 1.10
N ALA A 422 -18.05 -0.38 0.83
CA ALA A 422 -17.62 -1.57 0.10
C ALA A 422 -18.08 -2.86 0.79
N LEU A 423 -17.88 -2.97 2.11
CA LEU A 423 -18.34 -4.14 2.88
C LEU A 423 -19.86 -4.27 2.91
N SER A 424 -20.58 -3.14 3.01
CA SER A 424 -22.04 -3.11 2.97
C SER A 424 -22.55 -3.63 1.63
N ILE A 425 -22.00 -3.17 0.52
CA ILE A 425 -22.34 -3.64 -0.83
C ILE A 425 -22.03 -5.13 -0.99
N MET A 426 -20.87 -5.60 -0.53
CA MET A 426 -20.52 -7.02 -0.60
C MET A 426 -21.51 -7.88 0.20
N ARG A 427 -21.96 -7.40 1.36
CA ARG A 427 -22.97 -8.06 2.19
C ARG A 427 -24.35 -8.08 1.52
N GLU A 428 -24.80 -6.94 1.01
CA GLU A 428 -26.10 -6.79 0.37
C GLU A 428 -26.24 -7.65 -0.90
N ASN A 429 -25.23 -7.66 -1.75
CA ASN A 429 -25.20 -8.48 -2.96
C ASN A 429 -25.36 -9.98 -2.65
N GLN A 430 -24.80 -10.42 -1.52
CA GLN A 430 -24.91 -11.82 -1.08
C GLN A 430 -26.27 -12.16 -0.48
N ILE A 431 -26.87 -11.23 0.30
CA ILE A 431 -28.16 -11.44 1.00
C ILE A 431 -29.32 -11.33 0.02
N SER A 432 -29.27 -10.37 -0.93
CA SER A 432 -30.37 -10.09 -1.85
C SER A 432 -30.66 -11.23 -2.82
N ASN A 433 -29.70 -12.10 -3.09
CA ASN A 433 -29.89 -13.25 -3.98
C ASN A 433 -28.98 -14.44 -3.60
N PRO A 434 -29.33 -15.25 -2.58
CA PRO A 434 -28.54 -16.39 -2.14
C PRO A 434 -28.28 -17.44 -3.22
N SER A 435 -29.15 -17.54 -4.24
CA SER A 435 -28.97 -18.44 -5.37
C SER A 435 -27.97 -17.93 -6.42
N LYS A 436 -27.53 -16.69 -6.31
CA LYS A 436 -26.50 -16.05 -7.13
C LYS A 436 -25.34 -15.59 -6.24
N ALA A 437 -24.91 -16.44 -5.34
CA ALA A 437 -23.85 -16.14 -4.41
C ALA A 437 -22.49 -16.14 -5.13
N ILE A 438 -21.88 -14.96 -5.28
CA ILE A 438 -20.51 -14.83 -5.80
C ILE A 438 -19.51 -15.45 -4.82
N TYR A 439 -19.70 -15.24 -3.53
CA TYR A 439 -18.83 -15.75 -2.47
C TYR A 439 -19.52 -16.83 -1.64
N ASN A 440 -18.75 -17.70 -1.00
CA ASN A 440 -19.27 -18.60 0.01
C ASN A 440 -19.86 -17.78 1.18
N PRO A 441 -21.17 -17.92 1.49
CA PRO A 441 -21.84 -17.09 2.49
C PRO A 441 -21.23 -17.20 3.90
N GLU A 442 -20.83 -18.41 4.30
CA GLU A 442 -20.23 -18.63 5.62
C GLU A 442 -18.83 -18.03 5.72
N LEU A 443 -18.03 -18.16 4.64
CA LEU A 443 -16.70 -17.60 4.59
C LEU A 443 -16.77 -16.08 4.59
N LEU A 444 -17.61 -15.48 3.75
CA LEU A 444 -17.81 -14.02 3.70
C LEU A 444 -18.25 -13.49 5.07
N LYS A 445 -19.23 -14.15 5.73
CA LYS A 445 -19.66 -13.74 7.07
C LYS A 445 -18.51 -13.72 8.06
N LYS A 446 -17.72 -14.79 8.15
CA LYS A 446 -16.55 -14.86 9.03
C LYS A 446 -15.51 -13.79 8.72
N LEU A 447 -15.33 -13.48 7.43
CA LEU A 447 -14.41 -12.45 6.99
C LEU A 447 -14.92 -11.05 7.37
N LEU A 448 -16.21 -10.79 7.18
CA LEU A 448 -16.84 -9.54 7.61
C LEU A 448 -16.78 -9.33 9.13
N ASP A 449 -16.74 -10.40 9.92
CA ASP A 449 -16.56 -10.34 11.38
C ASP A 449 -15.14 -9.93 11.79
N LEU A 450 -14.16 -9.93 10.85
CA LEU A 450 -12.82 -9.35 11.08
C LEU A 450 -12.82 -7.82 11.07
N PHE A 451 -13.84 -7.22 10.47
CA PHE A 451 -13.95 -5.76 10.42
C PHE A 451 -14.72 -5.24 11.64
N PRO A 452 -14.46 -3.99 12.08
CA PRO A 452 -15.25 -3.37 13.13
C PRO A 452 -16.75 -3.38 12.75
N GLN A 453 -17.61 -3.70 13.70
CA GLN A 453 -19.05 -3.52 13.48
C GLN A 453 -19.34 -2.02 13.40
N MET A 454 -19.89 -1.59 12.30
CA MET A 454 -20.36 -0.22 12.07
C MET A 454 -21.77 -0.07 12.61
#